data_a2e5d9ce7d0795c1886366ba1a73b51e
#
_entry.id   a2e5d9ce7d0795c1886366ba1a73b51e
#
_cell.length_a   1.000
_cell.length_b   1.000
_cell.length_c   1.000
_cell.angle_alpha   90.00
_cell.angle_beta   90.00
_cell.angle_gamma   90.00
#
_symmetry.space_group_name_H-M   'P 1'
#
loop_
_entity.id
_entity.type
_entity.pdbx_description
1 polymer ?
#
loop_
_entity_poly.entity_id
_entity_poly.type
_entity_poly.pdbx_seq_one_letter_code
_entity_poly.pdbx_strand_id
1 'polypeptide(L)'
;MQKNNNAMIKRIVDVCMTVLLLCLMAYQVTGEALHEWIGIGMTILVILHQILNRKWYGAIFKGKYNPYRIATTVVNIALLLSFVLTAFCGMSMSGHAVPFLYGMTNVSFARRMHLFMSHWAFVLMGMHLGMHIPVMIARMKLADKQRMVLSVLLCIVAGIGLFLFIKNGMPGYLFFRVPFAFLDYEKAGILVFLENILMLTFWAYIGTQVAVLCRNSQMKNEEKKNPLLPVIFIMAAIIIGLVINMISGGISGQDSGEGGWNSSDTEVMTSSSEEKSVRISTSISE
;
A
#
# COMPACT_ATOMS: atom_id res chain seq x y z
N MET A 1 -7.15 -5.38 -36.27
CA MET A 1 -6.91 -6.46 -35.27
C MET A 1 -5.88 -6.07 -34.22
N GLN A 2 -4.68 -5.63 -34.54
CA GLN A 2 -3.59 -5.34 -33.60
C GLN A 2 -3.91 -4.31 -32.50
N LYS A 3 -4.69 -3.24 -32.79
CA LYS A 3 -5.07 -2.22 -31.82
C LYS A 3 -6.04 -2.74 -30.74
N ASN A 4 -6.87 -3.73 -31.08
CA ASN A 4 -7.83 -4.34 -30.15
C ASN A 4 -7.13 -5.30 -29.19
N ASN A 5 -6.13 -6.06 -29.68
CA ASN A 5 -5.34 -6.97 -28.88
C ASN A 5 -4.52 -6.24 -27.80
N ASN A 6 -3.90 -5.11 -28.14
CA ASN A 6 -3.14 -4.30 -27.18
C ASN A 6 -4.04 -3.72 -26.06
N ALA A 7 -5.27 -3.35 -26.36
CA ALA A 7 -6.21 -2.88 -25.34
C ALA A 7 -6.68 -4.00 -24.40
N MET A 8 -6.85 -5.21 -24.92
CA MET A 8 -7.20 -6.39 -24.13
C MET A 8 -6.05 -6.78 -23.19
N ILE A 9 -4.81 -6.85 -23.72
CA ILE A 9 -3.62 -7.16 -22.90
C ILE A 9 -3.47 -6.18 -21.75
N LYS A 10 -3.62 -4.87 -21.99
CA LYS A 10 -3.57 -3.86 -20.91
C LYS A 10 -4.58 -4.16 -19.80
N ARG A 11 -5.84 -4.45 -20.15
CA ARG A 11 -6.88 -4.75 -19.16
C ARG A 11 -6.56 -6.01 -18.35
N ILE A 12 -6.05 -7.05 -19.01
CA ILE A 12 -5.65 -8.28 -18.34
C ILE A 12 -4.53 -7.98 -17.32
N VAL A 13 -3.48 -7.26 -17.74
CA VAL A 13 -2.38 -6.85 -16.86
C VAL A 13 -2.90 -6.03 -15.67
N ASP A 14 -3.78 -5.05 -15.90
CA ASP A 14 -4.35 -4.20 -14.85
C ASP A 14 -5.17 -5.01 -13.83
N VAL A 15 -5.99 -5.96 -14.32
CA VAL A 15 -6.76 -6.87 -13.44
C VAL A 15 -5.84 -7.81 -12.66
N CYS A 16 -4.86 -8.43 -13.32
CA CYS A 16 -3.88 -9.30 -12.66
C CYS A 16 -3.12 -8.56 -11.55
N MET A 17 -2.66 -7.34 -11.82
CA MET A 17 -1.97 -6.51 -10.82
C MET A 17 -2.86 -6.22 -9.62
N THR A 18 -4.15 -5.93 -9.84
CA THR A 18 -5.11 -5.69 -8.75
C THR A 18 -5.31 -6.94 -7.89
N VAL A 19 -5.44 -8.10 -8.52
CA VAL A 19 -5.56 -9.39 -7.81
C VAL A 19 -4.29 -9.70 -7.01
N LEU A 20 -3.10 -9.56 -7.63
CA LEU A 20 -1.84 -9.79 -6.95
C LEU A 20 -1.62 -8.83 -5.78
N LEU A 21 -2.05 -7.56 -5.91
CA LEU A 21 -2.00 -6.60 -4.79
C LEU A 21 -2.83 -7.11 -3.60
N LEU A 22 -4.05 -7.60 -3.83
CA LEU A 22 -4.90 -8.16 -2.77
C LEU A 22 -4.26 -9.40 -2.13
N CYS A 23 -3.61 -10.25 -2.91
CA CYS A 23 -2.86 -11.41 -2.40
C CYS A 23 -1.66 -10.96 -1.55
N LEU A 24 -0.92 -9.93 -1.99
CA LEU A 24 0.22 -9.38 -1.24
C LEU A 24 -0.22 -8.74 0.08
N MET A 25 -1.37 -8.05 0.11
CA MET A 25 -1.93 -7.49 1.34
C MET A 25 -2.48 -8.55 2.30
N ALA A 26 -2.76 -9.75 1.80
CA ALA A 26 -3.21 -10.89 2.60
C ALA A 26 -2.04 -11.79 3.05
N TYR A 27 -0.92 -11.20 3.52
CA TYR A 27 0.28 -11.91 3.94
C TYR A 27 0.03 -13.04 4.94
N GLN A 28 -0.87 -12.86 5.91
CA GLN A 28 -1.25 -13.89 6.87
C GLN A 28 -1.86 -15.15 6.24
N VAL A 29 -2.37 -15.03 5.01
CA VAL A 29 -2.95 -16.15 4.24
C VAL A 29 -1.92 -16.74 3.29
N THR A 30 -1.15 -15.90 2.61
CA THR A 30 -0.15 -16.32 1.62
C THR A 30 1.11 -16.89 2.26
N GLY A 31 1.48 -16.38 3.45
CA GLY A 31 2.74 -16.74 4.09
C GLY A 31 3.95 -16.17 3.38
N GLU A 32 5.14 -16.38 3.95
CA GLU A 32 6.38 -15.73 3.52
C GLU A 32 6.80 -16.13 2.10
N ALA A 33 6.97 -17.40 1.84
CA ALA A 33 7.47 -17.88 0.55
C ALA A 33 6.57 -17.49 -0.62
N LEU A 34 5.25 -17.70 -0.50
CA LEU A 34 4.31 -17.35 -1.56
C LEU A 34 4.20 -15.83 -1.74
N HIS A 35 4.25 -15.05 -0.65
CA HIS A 35 4.28 -13.58 -0.71
C HIS A 35 5.47 -13.07 -1.52
N GLU A 36 6.67 -13.62 -1.31
CA GLU A 36 7.88 -13.25 -2.07
C GLU A 36 7.72 -13.55 -3.57
N TRP A 37 7.25 -14.75 -3.94
CA TRP A 37 7.05 -15.11 -5.34
C TRP A 37 5.96 -14.27 -6.02
N ILE A 38 4.85 -13.99 -5.31
CA ILE A 38 3.81 -13.08 -5.81
C ILE A 38 4.40 -11.67 -5.98
N GLY A 39 5.26 -11.22 -5.08
CA GLY A 39 5.97 -9.93 -5.15
C GLY A 39 6.84 -9.81 -6.41
N ILE A 40 7.58 -10.87 -6.77
CA ILE A 40 8.34 -10.92 -8.01
C ILE A 40 7.40 -10.87 -9.22
N GLY A 41 6.34 -11.67 -9.23
CA GLY A 41 5.32 -11.65 -10.28
C GLY A 41 4.68 -10.27 -10.46
N MET A 42 4.35 -9.61 -9.34
CA MET A 42 3.84 -8.23 -9.35
C MET A 42 4.86 -7.26 -9.94
N THR A 43 6.15 -7.38 -9.59
CA THR A 43 7.21 -6.52 -10.12
C THR A 43 7.34 -6.66 -11.64
N ILE A 44 7.27 -7.88 -12.16
CA ILE A 44 7.30 -8.15 -13.62
C ILE A 44 6.08 -7.51 -14.29
N LEU A 45 4.88 -7.66 -13.71
CA LEU A 45 3.66 -7.06 -14.27
C LEU A 45 3.69 -5.53 -14.22
N VAL A 46 4.25 -4.92 -13.17
CA VAL A 46 4.42 -3.46 -13.11
C VAL A 46 5.36 -2.99 -14.23
N ILE A 47 6.49 -3.64 -14.44
CA ILE A 47 7.40 -3.31 -15.54
C ILE A 47 6.67 -3.42 -16.89
N LEU A 48 5.93 -4.50 -17.10
CA LEU A 48 5.12 -4.69 -18.32
C LEU A 48 4.06 -3.59 -18.47
N HIS A 49 3.35 -3.23 -17.39
CA HIS A 49 2.39 -2.14 -17.39
C HIS A 49 3.04 -0.81 -17.79
N GLN A 50 4.22 -0.49 -17.25
CA GLN A 50 4.96 0.72 -17.61
C GLN A 50 5.37 0.73 -19.09
N ILE A 51 5.85 -0.40 -19.62
CA ILE A 51 6.21 -0.53 -21.05
C ILE A 51 4.98 -0.34 -21.94
N LEU A 52 3.85 -0.97 -21.60
CA LEU A 52 2.59 -0.84 -22.34
C LEU A 52 2.04 0.58 -22.32
N ASN A 53 2.32 1.34 -21.25
CA ASN A 53 1.87 2.71 -21.06
C ASN A 53 2.97 3.77 -21.31
N ARG A 54 4.09 3.42 -21.94
CA ARG A 54 5.25 4.32 -22.17
C ARG A 54 4.91 5.66 -22.81
N LYS A 55 3.82 5.76 -23.57
CA LYS A 55 3.35 7.01 -24.17
C LYS A 55 2.96 8.07 -23.12
N TRP A 56 2.59 7.63 -21.93
CA TRP A 56 2.26 8.52 -20.81
C TRP A 56 3.47 9.36 -20.40
N TYR A 57 4.66 8.79 -20.35
CA TYR A 57 5.90 9.51 -19.98
C TYR A 57 6.19 10.65 -20.97
N GLY A 58 6.05 10.40 -22.26
CA GLY A 58 6.22 11.45 -23.29
C GLY A 58 5.12 12.52 -23.24
N ALA A 59 3.96 12.19 -22.68
CA ALA A 59 2.87 13.12 -22.51
C ALA A 59 3.04 14.03 -21.29
N ILE A 60 3.78 13.62 -20.24
CA ILE A 60 3.96 14.40 -19.01
C ILE A 60 4.47 15.82 -19.33
N PHE A 61 5.40 15.96 -20.28
CA PHE A 61 6.04 17.25 -20.62
C PHE A 61 5.32 18.03 -21.73
N LYS A 62 4.16 17.54 -22.21
CA LYS A 62 3.46 18.13 -23.37
C LYS A 62 2.04 18.55 -23.02
N GLY A 63 1.59 19.66 -23.62
CA GLY A 63 0.21 20.15 -23.54
C GLY A 63 -0.11 20.91 -22.25
N LYS A 64 -1.38 21.39 -22.16
CA LYS A 64 -1.86 22.17 -20.99
C LYS A 64 -2.22 21.23 -19.84
N TYR A 65 -1.83 21.61 -18.65
CA TYR A 65 -2.18 20.92 -17.42
C TYR A 65 -3.52 21.43 -16.89
N ASN A 66 -4.44 20.51 -16.70
CA ASN A 66 -5.69 20.75 -16.00
C ASN A 66 -5.68 20.06 -14.63
N PRO A 67 -6.57 20.43 -13.67
CA PRO A 67 -6.58 19.86 -12.33
C PRO A 67 -6.65 18.32 -12.31
N TYR A 68 -7.47 17.72 -13.15
CA TYR A 68 -7.58 16.26 -13.26
C TYR A 68 -6.27 15.62 -13.72
N ARG A 69 -5.61 16.21 -14.70
CA ARG A 69 -4.33 15.72 -15.20
C ARG A 69 -3.21 15.84 -14.15
N ILE A 70 -3.22 16.94 -13.39
CA ILE A 70 -2.26 17.10 -12.27
C ILE A 70 -2.49 16.01 -11.23
N ALA A 71 -3.73 15.86 -10.75
CA ALA A 71 -4.07 14.87 -9.74
C ALA A 71 -3.70 13.44 -10.17
N THR A 72 -4.03 13.05 -11.41
CA THR A 72 -3.68 11.73 -11.94
C THR A 72 -2.16 11.55 -12.10
N THR A 73 -1.44 12.59 -12.51
CA THR A 73 0.03 12.53 -12.64
C THR A 73 0.70 12.36 -11.27
N VAL A 74 0.25 13.12 -10.27
CA VAL A 74 0.78 13.04 -8.89
C VAL A 74 0.54 11.65 -8.31
N VAL A 75 -0.71 11.13 -8.42
CA VAL A 75 -1.04 9.79 -7.91
C VAL A 75 -0.21 8.71 -8.62
N ASN A 76 -0.04 8.80 -9.95
CA ASN A 76 0.74 7.82 -10.71
C ASN A 76 2.23 7.83 -10.33
N ILE A 77 2.83 9.01 -10.15
CA ILE A 77 4.23 9.13 -9.75
C ILE A 77 4.42 8.62 -8.32
N ALA A 78 3.54 9.03 -7.39
CA ALA A 78 3.58 8.58 -6.01
C ALA A 78 3.39 7.05 -5.89
N LEU A 79 2.46 6.47 -6.65
CA LEU A 79 2.22 5.03 -6.71
C LEU A 79 3.45 4.28 -7.24
N LEU A 80 4.03 4.76 -8.35
CA LEU A 80 5.23 4.14 -8.93
C LEU A 80 6.40 4.18 -7.94
N LEU A 81 6.62 5.33 -7.28
CA LEU A 81 7.68 5.49 -6.29
C LEU A 81 7.46 4.57 -5.08
N SER A 82 6.25 4.55 -4.53
CA SER A 82 5.89 3.65 -3.41
C SER A 82 6.11 2.20 -3.78
N PHE A 83 5.74 1.80 -5.01
CA PHE A 83 5.91 0.46 -5.50
C PHE A 83 7.38 0.07 -5.64
N VAL A 84 8.21 0.92 -6.26
CA VAL A 84 9.66 0.69 -6.43
C VAL A 84 10.35 0.53 -5.08
N LEU A 85 10.05 1.40 -4.11
CA LEU A 85 10.61 1.31 -2.76
C LEU A 85 10.14 0.06 -2.01
N THR A 86 8.85 -0.32 -2.15
CA THR A 86 8.33 -1.57 -1.58
C THR A 86 9.04 -2.80 -2.14
N ALA A 87 9.20 -2.86 -3.48
CA ALA A 87 9.87 -3.96 -4.15
C ALA A 87 11.35 -4.05 -3.76
N PHE A 88 12.06 -2.93 -3.74
CA PHE A 88 13.47 -2.88 -3.33
C PHE A 88 13.67 -3.34 -1.89
N CYS A 89 12.87 -2.84 -0.95
CA CYS A 89 12.94 -3.26 0.45
C CYS A 89 12.53 -4.74 0.61
N GLY A 90 11.52 -5.21 -0.13
CA GLY A 90 11.11 -6.61 -0.13
C GLY A 90 12.21 -7.54 -0.62
N MET A 91 12.87 -7.21 -1.74
CA MET A 91 14.01 -7.99 -2.25
C MET A 91 15.19 -8.03 -1.26
N SER A 92 15.44 -6.92 -0.54
CA SER A 92 16.50 -6.87 0.49
C SER A 92 16.23 -7.77 1.71
N MET A 93 14.99 -8.25 1.87
CA MET A 93 14.58 -9.15 2.97
C MET A 93 14.24 -10.55 2.46
N SER A 94 14.30 -10.80 1.16
CA SER A 94 13.86 -12.05 0.55
C SER A 94 14.78 -13.20 0.91
N GLY A 95 14.23 -14.20 1.58
CA GLY A 95 14.94 -15.45 1.90
C GLY A 95 14.68 -16.57 0.89
N HIS A 96 13.60 -16.50 0.11
CA HIS A 96 13.14 -17.58 -0.76
C HIS A 96 13.27 -17.25 -2.26
N ALA A 97 12.74 -16.09 -2.69
CA ALA A 97 12.67 -15.79 -4.13
C ALA A 97 13.98 -15.23 -4.70
N VAL A 98 14.66 -14.34 -3.96
CA VAL A 98 15.94 -13.72 -4.38
C VAL A 98 16.93 -13.64 -3.22
N PRO A 99 17.35 -14.78 -2.65
CA PRO A 99 18.18 -14.81 -1.42
C PRO A 99 19.55 -14.16 -1.61
N PHE A 100 20.05 -14.05 -2.85
CA PHE A 100 21.31 -13.37 -3.16
C PHE A 100 21.26 -11.84 -2.99
N LEU A 101 20.06 -11.24 -2.85
CA LEU A 101 19.86 -9.83 -2.54
C LEU A 101 19.62 -9.57 -1.05
N TYR A 102 19.56 -10.63 -0.24
CA TYR A 102 19.35 -10.51 1.21
C TYR A 102 20.44 -9.67 1.86
N GLY A 103 20.02 -8.71 2.71
CA GLY A 103 20.96 -7.86 3.43
C GLY A 103 21.57 -6.71 2.62
N MET A 104 21.11 -6.42 1.40
CA MET A 104 21.56 -5.23 0.64
C MET A 104 21.36 -3.93 1.43
N THR A 105 20.38 -3.90 2.34
CA THR A 105 20.15 -2.80 3.27
C THR A 105 19.97 -3.36 4.69
N ASN A 106 19.97 -2.47 5.70
CA ASN A 106 19.61 -2.88 7.05
C ASN A 106 18.21 -3.49 7.07
N VAL A 107 18.11 -4.76 7.47
CA VAL A 107 16.88 -5.57 7.43
C VAL A 107 15.75 -4.93 8.25
N SER A 108 16.07 -4.36 9.43
CA SER A 108 15.08 -3.71 10.28
C SER A 108 14.53 -2.44 9.63
N PHE A 109 15.37 -1.66 8.96
CA PHE A 109 14.95 -0.51 8.16
C PHE A 109 14.13 -0.94 6.95
N ALA A 110 14.60 -1.95 6.19
CA ALA A 110 13.89 -2.47 5.02
C ALA A 110 12.48 -2.94 5.39
N ARG A 111 12.32 -3.65 6.52
CA ARG A 111 11.02 -4.12 7.01
C ARG A 111 10.05 -2.96 7.27
N ARG A 112 10.48 -1.95 8.03
CA ARG A 112 9.63 -0.78 8.32
C ARG A 112 9.25 -0.01 7.06
N MET A 113 10.21 0.21 6.15
CA MET A 113 9.98 0.88 4.87
C MET A 113 9.06 0.07 3.95
N HIS A 114 9.23 -1.26 3.92
CA HIS A 114 8.34 -2.15 3.16
C HIS A 114 6.89 -2.05 3.64
N LEU A 115 6.68 -2.13 4.96
CA LEU A 115 5.34 -1.97 5.55
C LEU A 115 4.74 -0.59 5.22
N PHE A 116 5.49 0.47 5.44
CA PHE A 116 5.04 1.83 5.17
C PHE A 116 4.69 2.04 3.69
N MET A 117 5.60 1.68 2.79
CA MET A 117 5.42 1.92 1.36
C MET A 117 4.38 0.98 0.73
N SER A 118 4.24 -0.26 1.20
CA SER A 118 3.21 -1.18 0.71
C SER A 118 1.79 -0.70 1.05
N HIS A 119 1.59 -0.15 2.25
CA HIS A 119 0.29 0.42 2.63
C HIS A 119 -0.01 1.72 1.86
N TRP A 120 0.99 2.57 1.59
CA TRP A 120 0.83 3.70 0.68
C TRP A 120 0.55 3.25 -0.75
N ALA A 121 1.24 2.23 -1.25
CA ALA A 121 0.95 1.65 -2.57
C ALA A 121 -0.49 1.13 -2.65
N PHE A 122 -1.01 0.50 -1.60
CA PHE A 122 -2.40 0.03 -1.51
C PHE A 122 -3.40 1.20 -1.59
N VAL A 123 -3.20 2.26 -0.81
CA VAL A 123 -4.02 3.48 -0.83
C VAL A 123 -4.01 4.15 -2.20
N LEU A 124 -2.81 4.38 -2.73
CA LEU A 124 -2.62 5.05 -4.01
C LEU A 124 -3.13 4.22 -5.19
N MET A 125 -3.05 2.88 -5.12
CA MET A 125 -3.65 1.99 -6.12
C MET A 125 -5.17 2.10 -6.11
N GLY A 126 -5.81 2.12 -4.93
CA GLY A 126 -7.24 2.37 -4.82
C GLY A 126 -7.61 3.70 -5.45
N MET A 127 -6.91 4.78 -5.11
CA MET A 127 -7.14 6.11 -5.72
C MET A 127 -6.93 6.09 -7.24
N HIS A 128 -5.87 5.45 -7.72
CA HIS A 128 -5.57 5.31 -9.15
C HIS A 128 -6.72 4.61 -9.90
N LEU A 129 -7.19 3.47 -9.39
CA LEU A 129 -8.35 2.77 -9.96
C LEU A 129 -9.59 3.67 -9.97
N GLY A 130 -9.85 4.34 -8.85
CA GLY A 130 -10.99 5.24 -8.69
C GLY A 130 -11.01 6.40 -9.69
N MET A 131 -9.86 6.98 -10.01
CA MET A 131 -9.77 8.05 -10.99
C MET A 131 -10.21 7.64 -12.41
N HIS A 132 -10.15 6.35 -12.73
CA HIS A 132 -10.60 5.82 -14.02
C HIS A 132 -12.11 5.49 -14.06
N ILE A 133 -12.76 5.28 -12.90
CA ILE A 133 -14.17 4.88 -12.79
C ILE A 133 -15.13 5.85 -13.50
N PRO A 134 -15.03 7.19 -13.35
CA PRO A 134 -15.97 8.10 -14.02
C PRO A 134 -15.98 7.96 -15.55
N VAL A 135 -14.81 7.70 -16.15
CA VAL A 135 -14.70 7.46 -17.61
C VAL A 135 -15.34 6.13 -18.00
N MET A 136 -15.21 5.11 -17.17
CA MET A 136 -15.81 3.79 -17.41
C MET A 136 -17.33 3.87 -17.32
N ILE A 137 -17.87 4.49 -16.25
CA ILE A 137 -19.32 4.68 -16.05
C ILE A 137 -19.93 5.50 -17.19
N ALA A 138 -19.26 6.57 -17.65
CA ALA A 138 -19.72 7.37 -18.76
C ALA A 138 -19.89 6.56 -20.07
N ARG A 139 -19.07 5.53 -20.27
CA ARG A 139 -19.16 4.63 -21.44
C ARG A 139 -20.30 3.61 -21.34
N MET A 140 -20.78 3.30 -20.12
CA MET A 140 -21.85 2.32 -19.90
C MET A 140 -23.24 2.80 -20.27
N LYS A 141 -23.41 4.10 -20.58
CA LYS A 141 -24.69 4.72 -20.96
C LYS A 141 -25.84 4.39 -19.99
N LEU A 142 -25.55 4.35 -18.68
CA LEU A 142 -26.53 4.06 -17.64
C LEU A 142 -27.60 5.18 -17.58
N ALA A 143 -28.86 4.79 -17.34
CA ALA A 143 -29.93 5.73 -17.02
C ALA A 143 -29.62 6.46 -15.69
N ASP A 144 -30.13 7.68 -15.53
CA ASP A 144 -29.83 8.52 -14.35
C ASP A 144 -30.21 7.82 -13.03
N LYS A 145 -31.32 7.09 -12.99
CA LYS A 145 -31.75 6.29 -11.85
C LYS A 145 -30.73 5.19 -11.51
N GLN A 146 -30.23 4.48 -12.52
CA GLN A 146 -29.21 3.42 -12.33
C GLN A 146 -27.89 4.01 -11.82
N ARG A 147 -27.50 5.17 -12.35
CA ARG A 147 -26.30 5.90 -11.91
C ARG A 147 -26.42 6.34 -10.45
N MET A 148 -27.59 6.86 -10.06
CA MET A 148 -27.87 7.26 -8.68
C MET A 148 -27.81 6.04 -7.73
N VAL A 149 -28.48 4.94 -8.05
CA VAL A 149 -28.44 3.70 -7.25
C VAL A 149 -27.00 3.18 -7.09
N LEU A 150 -26.24 3.13 -8.19
CA LEU A 150 -24.84 2.69 -8.16
C LEU A 150 -23.99 3.61 -7.25
N SER A 151 -24.20 4.92 -7.32
CA SER A 151 -23.47 5.88 -6.47
C SER A 151 -23.78 5.70 -4.98
N VAL A 152 -25.06 5.46 -4.64
CA VAL A 152 -25.47 5.19 -3.24
C VAL A 152 -24.87 3.88 -2.74
N LEU A 153 -24.93 2.81 -3.54
CA LEU A 153 -24.33 1.50 -3.17
C LEU A 153 -22.84 1.63 -2.96
N LEU A 154 -22.12 2.31 -3.87
CA LEU A 154 -20.68 2.54 -3.73
C LEU A 154 -20.34 3.37 -2.47
N CYS A 155 -21.19 4.37 -2.13
CA CYS A 155 -21.02 5.14 -0.91
C CYS A 155 -21.15 4.28 0.36
N ILE A 156 -22.14 3.39 0.41
CA ILE A 156 -22.34 2.46 1.54
C ILE A 156 -21.15 1.52 1.67
N VAL A 157 -20.73 0.90 0.56
CA VAL A 157 -19.58 -0.02 0.53
C VAL A 157 -18.30 0.71 0.94
N ALA A 158 -18.10 1.95 0.48
CA ALA A 158 -16.97 2.78 0.88
C ALA A 158 -17.00 3.12 2.38
N GLY A 159 -18.18 3.35 2.96
CA GLY A 159 -18.33 3.57 4.41
C GLY A 159 -17.90 2.35 5.23
N ILE A 160 -18.29 1.13 4.80
CA ILE A 160 -17.83 -0.12 5.41
C ILE A 160 -16.30 -0.26 5.25
N GLY A 161 -15.76 0.04 4.07
CA GLY A 161 -14.32 0.01 3.82
C GLY A 161 -13.52 0.97 4.71
N LEU A 162 -14.04 2.19 4.95
CA LEU A 162 -13.45 3.15 5.88
C LEU A 162 -13.45 2.61 7.32
N PHE A 163 -14.57 2.05 7.78
CA PHE A 163 -14.66 1.45 9.10
C PHE A 163 -13.62 0.33 9.28
N LEU A 164 -13.50 -0.58 8.31
CA LEU A 164 -12.52 -1.65 8.33
C LEU A 164 -11.08 -1.12 8.27
N PHE A 165 -10.83 -0.09 7.50
CA PHE A 165 -9.52 0.56 7.41
C PHE A 165 -9.04 1.10 8.76
N ILE A 166 -9.94 1.71 9.52
CA ILE A 166 -9.65 2.20 10.87
C ILE A 166 -9.54 1.03 11.87
N LYS A 167 -10.49 0.10 11.83
CA LYS A 167 -10.54 -1.08 12.71
C LYS A 167 -9.28 -1.93 12.62
N ASN A 168 -8.77 -2.15 11.41
CA ASN A 168 -7.58 -2.97 11.17
C ASN A 168 -6.26 -2.20 11.40
N GLY A 169 -6.31 -0.99 11.98
CA GLY A 169 -5.12 -0.22 12.33
C GLY A 169 -4.28 0.26 11.14
N MET A 170 -4.85 0.26 9.92
CA MET A 170 -4.15 0.67 8.70
C MET A 170 -3.51 2.07 8.78
N PRO A 171 -4.12 3.08 9.47
CA PRO A 171 -3.47 4.38 9.65
C PRO A 171 -2.11 4.30 10.35
N GLY A 172 -1.94 3.37 11.29
CA GLY A 172 -0.66 3.17 11.98
C GLY A 172 0.50 2.86 11.03
N TYR A 173 0.25 2.05 10.01
CA TYR A 173 1.25 1.73 8.97
C TYR A 173 1.54 2.93 8.06
N LEU A 174 0.52 3.72 7.71
CA LEU A 174 0.68 4.91 6.87
C LEU A 174 1.47 6.04 7.53
N PHE A 175 1.54 6.06 8.86
CA PHE A 175 2.26 7.08 9.63
C PHE A 175 3.55 6.56 10.26
N PHE A 176 4.07 5.43 9.79
CA PHE A 176 5.33 4.83 10.25
C PHE A 176 5.36 4.49 11.75
N ARG A 177 4.18 4.26 12.36
CA ARG A 177 4.03 4.00 13.80
C ARG A 177 4.14 2.53 14.17
N VAL A 178 4.04 1.65 13.19
CA VAL A 178 3.98 0.20 13.40
C VAL A 178 5.26 -0.44 12.85
N PRO A 179 6.14 -1.01 13.70
CA PRO A 179 7.39 -1.61 13.28
C PRO A 179 7.24 -3.03 12.71
N PHE A 180 6.13 -3.71 13.04
CA PHE A 180 5.84 -5.09 12.62
C PHE A 180 4.41 -5.22 12.11
N ALA A 181 4.16 -6.21 11.23
CA ALA A 181 2.80 -6.56 10.83
C ALA A 181 2.09 -7.31 11.97
N PHE A 182 0.93 -6.82 12.39
CA PHE A 182 0.05 -7.55 13.28
C PHE A 182 -0.79 -8.51 12.45
N LEU A 183 -0.61 -9.81 12.67
CA LEU A 183 -1.26 -10.88 11.92
C LEU A 183 -2.22 -11.62 12.84
N ASP A 184 -3.46 -11.76 12.40
CA ASP A 184 -4.50 -12.52 13.07
C ASP A 184 -4.73 -13.84 12.31
N TYR A 185 -4.04 -14.89 12.74
CA TYR A 185 -4.12 -16.21 12.11
C TYR A 185 -5.41 -16.97 12.42
N GLU A 186 -6.22 -16.52 13.39
CA GLU A 186 -7.52 -17.11 13.70
C GLU A 186 -8.59 -16.67 12.69
N LYS A 187 -8.32 -15.55 11.99
CA LYS A 187 -9.25 -15.00 11.02
C LYS A 187 -9.28 -15.81 9.73
N ALA A 188 -10.49 -16.22 9.31
CA ALA A 188 -10.67 -16.95 8.07
C ALA A 188 -10.09 -16.16 6.86
N GLY A 189 -9.31 -16.84 6.01
CA GLY A 189 -8.62 -16.19 4.88
C GLY A 189 -9.56 -15.44 3.93
N ILE A 190 -10.78 -15.99 3.69
CA ILE A 190 -11.79 -15.32 2.85
C ILE A 190 -12.21 -13.95 3.41
N LEU A 191 -12.27 -13.81 4.74
CA LEU A 191 -12.60 -12.53 5.38
C LEU A 191 -11.48 -11.52 5.20
N VAL A 192 -10.21 -11.97 5.23
CA VAL A 192 -9.05 -11.09 4.98
C VAL A 192 -9.11 -10.51 3.58
N PHE A 193 -9.38 -11.34 2.56
CA PHE A 193 -9.54 -10.86 1.19
C PHE A 193 -10.73 -9.91 1.04
N LEU A 194 -11.88 -10.25 1.64
CA LEU A 194 -13.09 -9.43 1.57
C LEU A 194 -12.83 -8.04 2.20
N GLU A 195 -12.19 -7.98 3.36
CA GLU A 195 -11.86 -6.72 4.01
C GLU A 195 -10.89 -5.88 3.17
N ASN A 196 -9.86 -6.50 2.58
CA ASN A 196 -8.95 -5.80 1.68
C ASN A 196 -9.67 -5.24 0.45
N ILE A 197 -10.62 -5.98 -0.14
CA ILE A 197 -11.45 -5.51 -1.26
C ILE A 197 -12.29 -4.29 -0.83
N LEU A 198 -12.94 -4.37 0.34
CA LEU A 198 -13.77 -3.26 0.87
C LEU A 198 -12.93 -2.02 1.17
N MET A 199 -11.74 -2.19 1.77
CA MET A 199 -10.81 -1.08 2.02
C MET A 199 -10.27 -0.48 0.72
N LEU A 200 -9.94 -1.30 -0.28
CA LEU A 200 -9.51 -0.83 -1.60
C LEU A 200 -10.64 -0.06 -2.29
N THR A 201 -11.90 -0.53 -2.15
CA THR A 201 -13.09 0.13 -2.70
C THR A 201 -13.31 1.50 -2.06
N PHE A 202 -13.06 1.66 -0.76
CA PHE A 202 -13.08 2.97 -0.10
C PHE A 202 -12.11 3.96 -0.77
N TRP A 203 -10.85 3.57 -0.98
CA TRP A 203 -9.88 4.44 -1.62
C TRP A 203 -10.19 4.68 -3.10
N ALA A 204 -10.77 3.70 -3.78
CA ALA A 204 -11.28 3.89 -5.15
C ALA A 204 -12.45 4.88 -5.19
N TYR A 205 -13.34 4.86 -4.19
CA TYR A 205 -14.39 5.86 -4.06
C TYR A 205 -13.80 7.27 -3.86
N ILE A 206 -12.82 7.44 -2.97
CA ILE A 206 -12.10 8.72 -2.78
C ILE A 206 -11.47 9.19 -4.10
N GLY A 207 -10.75 8.32 -4.82
CA GLY A 207 -10.17 8.62 -6.13
C GLY A 207 -11.22 9.06 -7.16
N THR A 208 -12.41 8.43 -7.14
CA THR A 208 -13.54 8.82 -7.98
C THR A 208 -14.03 10.23 -7.67
N GLN A 209 -14.20 10.57 -6.37
CA GLN A 209 -14.62 11.91 -5.95
C GLN A 209 -13.59 12.97 -6.35
N VAL A 210 -12.31 12.71 -6.14
CA VAL A 210 -11.23 13.62 -6.60
C VAL A 210 -11.29 13.84 -8.10
N ALA A 211 -11.48 12.78 -8.90
CA ALA A 211 -11.61 12.90 -10.36
C ALA A 211 -12.81 13.74 -10.78
N VAL A 212 -13.97 13.55 -10.14
CA VAL A 212 -15.20 14.31 -10.41
C VAL A 212 -15.02 15.78 -10.03
N LEU A 213 -14.48 16.07 -8.84
CA LEU A 213 -14.22 17.43 -8.38
C LEU A 213 -13.26 18.17 -9.32
N CYS A 214 -12.16 17.53 -9.72
CA CYS A 214 -11.20 18.12 -10.64
C CYS A 214 -11.80 18.42 -12.03
N ARG A 215 -12.72 17.59 -12.51
CA ARG A 215 -13.42 17.82 -13.79
C ARG A 215 -14.46 18.92 -13.70
N ASN A 216 -15.26 18.95 -12.62
CA ASN A 216 -16.25 19.99 -12.41
C ASN A 216 -15.61 21.37 -12.24
N SER A 217 -14.45 21.44 -11.60
CA SER A 217 -13.66 22.67 -11.49
C SER A 217 -13.21 23.18 -12.86
N GLN A 218 -12.96 22.30 -13.83
CA GLN A 218 -12.65 22.73 -15.19
C GLN A 218 -13.84 23.40 -15.88
N MET A 219 -15.05 22.84 -15.77
CA MET A 219 -16.24 23.40 -16.41
C MET A 219 -16.64 24.75 -15.82
N LYS A 220 -16.40 24.99 -14.52
CA LYS A 220 -16.64 26.29 -13.86
C LYS A 220 -15.56 27.34 -14.18
N ASN A 221 -14.39 26.95 -14.66
CA ASN A 221 -13.24 27.83 -14.83
C ASN A 221 -13.00 28.33 -16.25
N GLU A 222 -13.81 27.95 -17.19
CA GLU A 222 -13.90 28.72 -18.42
C GLU A 222 -14.48 30.14 -18.14
N GLU A 223 -15.13 30.31 -16.97
CA GLU A 223 -15.64 31.61 -16.48
C GLU A 223 -14.74 32.34 -15.46
N LYS A 224 -13.79 31.68 -14.77
CA LYS A 224 -12.92 32.34 -13.77
C LYS A 224 -11.52 31.70 -13.67
N LYS A 225 -10.49 32.54 -13.79
CA LYS A 225 -9.05 32.20 -13.68
C LYS A 225 -8.66 31.55 -12.34
N ASN A 226 -7.90 30.44 -12.44
CA ASN A 226 -7.07 29.76 -11.43
C ASN A 226 -7.73 28.92 -10.34
N PRO A 227 -8.01 27.61 -10.59
CA PRO A 227 -8.35 26.66 -9.53
C PRO A 227 -7.20 25.70 -9.14
N LEU A 228 -5.98 26.01 -9.51
CA LEU A 228 -4.80 25.19 -9.18
C LEU A 228 -4.42 25.27 -7.71
N LEU A 229 -4.67 26.40 -7.05
CA LEU A 229 -4.30 26.62 -5.65
C LEU A 229 -4.90 25.61 -4.65
N PRO A 230 -6.24 25.32 -4.63
CA PRO A 230 -6.79 24.47 -3.58
C PRO A 230 -6.34 23.01 -3.67
N VAL A 231 -6.13 22.47 -4.88
CA VAL A 231 -5.65 21.06 -5.02
C VAL A 231 -4.20 20.94 -4.60
N ILE A 232 -3.36 21.93 -4.96
CA ILE A 232 -1.97 22.01 -4.52
C ILE A 232 -1.90 22.21 -2.99
N PHE A 233 -2.75 23.07 -2.41
CA PHE A 233 -2.81 23.27 -0.96
C PHE A 233 -3.28 22.03 -0.21
N ILE A 234 -4.29 21.31 -0.70
CA ILE A 234 -4.76 20.05 -0.09
C ILE A 234 -3.68 18.98 -0.18
N MET A 235 -3.03 18.80 -1.33
CA MET A 235 -1.94 17.84 -1.48
C MET A 235 -0.71 18.24 -0.67
N ALA A 236 -0.35 19.52 -0.63
CA ALA A 236 0.72 20.03 0.21
C ALA A 236 0.41 19.88 1.71
N ALA A 237 -0.83 20.16 2.14
CA ALA A 237 -1.27 19.97 3.52
C ALA A 237 -1.22 18.50 3.93
N ILE A 238 -1.61 17.57 3.05
CA ILE A 238 -1.49 16.12 3.29
C ILE A 238 -0.02 15.73 3.41
N ILE A 239 0.84 16.17 2.49
CA ILE A 239 2.28 15.88 2.52
C ILE A 239 2.95 16.50 3.75
N ILE A 240 2.64 17.75 4.08
CA ILE A 240 3.16 18.44 5.27
C ILE A 240 2.65 17.76 6.55
N GLY A 241 1.37 17.38 6.62
CA GLY A 241 0.81 16.62 7.74
C GLY A 241 1.49 15.26 7.91
N LEU A 242 1.82 14.58 6.81
CA LEU A 242 2.58 13.33 6.79
C LEU A 242 4.02 13.53 7.28
N VAL A 243 4.70 14.58 6.82
CA VAL A 243 6.09 14.91 7.23
C VAL A 243 6.14 15.31 8.71
N ILE A 244 5.23 16.16 9.17
CA ILE A 244 5.15 16.56 10.59
C ILE A 244 4.86 15.34 11.49
N ASN A 245 3.98 14.46 11.07
CA ASN A 245 3.65 13.24 11.83
C ASN A 245 4.82 12.23 11.81
N MET A 246 5.60 12.17 10.74
CA MET A 246 6.84 11.39 10.65
C MET A 246 7.89 11.91 11.65
N ILE A 247 8.07 13.22 11.74
CA ILE A 247 9.03 13.87 12.64
C ILE A 247 8.59 13.71 14.10
N SER A 248 7.33 13.98 14.42
CA SER A 248 6.81 13.87 15.80
C SER A 248 6.69 12.43 16.30
N GLY A 249 6.36 11.46 15.44
CA GLY A 249 6.30 10.04 15.77
C GLY A 249 7.67 9.37 15.93
N GLY A 250 8.71 9.90 15.24
CA GLY A 250 10.10 9.44 15.38
C GLY A 250 10.75 9.83 16.72
N ILE A 251 10.30 10.94 17.31
CA ILE A 251 10.86 11.44 18.58
C ILE A 251 10.26 10.71 19.79
N SER A 252 9.00 10.26 19.73
CA SER A 252 8.34 9.56 20.84
C SER A 252 8.64 8.06 20.92
N GLY A 253 9.28 7.48 19.90
CA GLY A 253 9.62 6.05 19.86
C GLY A 253 11.01 5.70 20.42
N GLN A 254 11.79 6.70 20.85
CA GLN A 254 13.17 6.48 21.29
C GLN A 254 13.31 6.42 22.82
N ASP A 255 12.29 6.76 23.59
CA ASP A 255 12.35 6.87 25.06
C ASP A 255 11.73 5.69 25.84
N SER A 256 11.33 4.59 25.18
CA SER A 256 10.76 3.42 25.87
C SER A 256 11.51 2.11 25.65
N GLY A 257 12.79 2.17 25.31
CA GLY A 257 13.67 1.01 25.05
C GLY A 257 14.81 0.79 26.02
N GLU A 258 14.99 1.61 27.07
CA GLU A 258 15.91 1.31 28.16
C GLU A 258 15.18 0.74 29.37
N GLY A 259 14.57 -0.43 29.23
CA GLY A 259 14.23 -1.32 30.32
C GLY A 259 15.53 -1.99 30.78
N GLY A 260 16.11 -1.47 31.87
CA GLY A 260 17.35 -1.95 32.43
C GLY A 260 17.33 -3.47 32.68
N TRP A 261 18.29 -4.15 32.11
CA TRP A 261 18.66 -5.48 32.53
C TRP A 261 19.26 -5.36 33.93
N ASN A 262 18.51 -5.76 34.95
CA ASN A 262 19.03 -5.89 36.29
C ASN A 262 20.06 -7.03 36.31
N SER A 263 21.27 -6.75 36.78
CA SER A 263 22.35 -7.67 36.96
C SER A 263 22.03 -8.87 37.88
N SER A 264 20.86 -8.90 38.52
CA SER A 264 20.36 -10.03 39.33
C SER A 264 19.88 -11.24 38.53
N ASP A 265 19.51 -11.06 37.24
CA ASP A 265 18.99 -12.18 36.45
C ASP A 265 20.07 -13.04 35.79
N THR A 266 21.31 -12.53 35.77
CA THR A 266 22.46 -13.27 35.24
C THR A 266 23.01 -14.30 36.24
N GLU A 267 22.88 -14.04 37.53
CA GLU A 267 23.35 -15.00 38.58
C GLU A 267 22.41 -16.21 38.70
N VAL A 268 21.11 -16.06 38.47
CA VAL A 268 20.15 -17.18 38.56
C VAL A 268 20.29 -18.15 37.38
N MET A 269 20.67 -17.67 36.19
CA MET A 269 20.86 -18.54 35.01
C MET A 269 22.20 -19.31 35.06
N THR A 270 23.24 -18.75 35.67
CA THR A 270 24.53 -19.45 35.81
C THR A 270 24.48 -20.54 36.88
N SER A 271 23.76 -20.32 38.00
CA SER A 271 23.60 -21.34 39.06
C SER A 271 22.78 -22.55 38.59
N SER A 272 21.76 -22.36 37.73
CA SER A 272 20.95 -23.46 37.23
C SER A 272 21.65 -24.31 36.16
N SER A 273 22.62 -23.75 35.43
CA SER A 273 23.40 -24.47 34.42
C SER A 273 24.55 -25.30 35.08
N GLU A 274 25.11 -24.83 36.15
CA GLU A 274 26.12 -25.59 36.91
C GLU A 274 25.52 -26.78 37.67
N GLU A 275 24.33 -26.60 38.28
CA GLU A 275 23.63 -27.69 38.98
C GLU A 275 23.18 -28.82 38.05
N LYS A 276 22.83 -28.50 36.80
CA LYS A 276 22.48 -29.48 35.77
C LYS A 276 23.72 -30.23 35.23
N SER A 277 24.86 -29.58 35.13
CA SER A 277 26.14 -30.18 34.72
C SER A 277 26.68 -31.18 35.75
N VAL A 278 26.57 -30.85 37.03
CA VAL A 278 27.02 -31.76 38.14
C VAL A 278 26.12 -33.01 38.24
N ARG A 279 24.79 -32.90 38.00
CA ARG A 279 23.90 -34.08 38.00
C ARG A 279 24.11 -35.04 36.83
N ILE A 280 24.56 -34.54 35.68
CA ILE A 280 24.86 -35.40 34.52
C ILE A 280 26.19 -36.16 34.71
N SER A 281 27.18 -35.56 35.36
CA SER A 281 28.46 -36.20 35.60
C SER A 281 28.43 -37.31 36.71
N THR A 282 27.47 -37.25 37.64
CA THR A 282 27.27 -38.30 38.67
C THR A 282 26.43 -39.49 38.18
N SER A 283 25.67 -39.37 37.10
CA SER A 283 24.91 -40.50 36.53
C SER A 283 25.66 -41.34 35.50
N ILE A 284 26.91 -41.01 35.18
CA ILE A 284 27.76 -41.75 34.22
C ILE A 284 28.83 -42.59 34.96
N SER A 285 28.93 -42.50 36.31
CA SER A 285 29.92 -43.21 37.13
C SER A 285 29.31 -44.33 38.01
N GLU A 286 28.06 -44.72 37.76
CA GLU A 286 27.46 -45.97 38.21
C GLU A 286 27.04 -46.79 36.96
#